data_37bfb7e819a568e6ad6a93fb86337f50
#
_entry.id   37bfb7e819a568e6ad6a93fb86337f50
#
_cell.length_a   1.000
_cell.length_b   1.000
_cell.length_c   1.000
_cell.angle_alpha   90.00
_cell.angle_beta   90.00
_cell.angle_gamma   90.00
#
_symmetry.space_group_name_H-M   'P 1'
#
loop_
_entity.id
_entity.type
_entity.pdbx_description
1 polymer ?
#
loop_
_entity_poly.entity_id
_entity_poly.type
_entity_poly.pdbx_seq_one_letter_code
_entity_poly.pdbx_strand_id
1 'polypeptide(L)'
;MCIRDRCEHVPTGEHAEHMIWPRLMAIAEVGWSLPERKDYDDFHARVLDAVAWMQERGYHPFDQKNAVGDRPESIEPVLCLSTGKPVVYHTPYSPKYAAVGDGSLTDGLRGDWNYGDGRWQGWLDTDIDLVVDLGECCSVKHIAADFMQGFYADIWMPRAVEISVSNDNKAYTMLATVENDVPFDFRQDCYRTFGWTGESQGRYIRLKAFHNGHPGGWIFTDEIIVE
;
A
#
# COMPACT_ATOMS: atom_id res chain seq x y z
N MET A 1 28.53 11.87 25.66
CA MET A 1 28.45 10.90 24.53
C MET A 1 26.99 10.63 24.30
N CYS A 2 26.36 11.23 23.24
CA CYS A 2 24.98 10.95 22.92
C CYS A 2 24.92 9.60 22.20
N ILE A 3 24.49 8.58 22.89
CA ILE A 3 24.06 7.33 22.27
C ILE A 3 22.74 7.66 21.59
N ARG A 4 22.74 7.81 20.27
CA ARG A 4 21.49 7.84 19.51
C ARG A 4 21.00 6.42 19.39
N ASP A 5 20.04 6.08 20.21
CA ASP A 5 19.22 4.91 20.00
C ASP A 5 18.39 5.16 18.74
N ARG A 6 18.52 4.27 17.75
CA ARG A 6 17.77 4.28 16.50
C ARG A 6 16.84 3.08 16.38
N CYS A 7 16.59 2.40 17.49
CA CYS A 7 15.82 1.17 17.51
C CYS A 7 14.31 1.40 17.66
N GLU A 8 13.83 2.63 17.73
CA GLU A 8 12.40 2.94 17.86
C GLU A 8 11.54 2.36 16.73
N HIS A 9 12.14 2.21 15.52
CA HIS A 9 11.52 1.59 14.36
C HIS A 9 12.12 0.22 14.01
N VAL A 10 12.91 -0.38 14.89
CA VAL A 10 13.55 -1.69 14.71
C VAL A 10 13.32 -2.53 15.97
N PRO A 11 12.09 -3.04 16.16
CA PRO A 11 11.67 -3.64 17.44
C PRO A 11 12.28 -5.02 17.71
N THR A 12 12.79 -5.71 16.68
CA THR A 12 13.34 -7.07 16.81
C THR A 12 14.69 -7.23 16.14
N GLY A 13 15.47 -8.26 16.56
CA GLY A 13 16.73 -8.63 15.89
C GLY A 13 16.51 -9.04 14.43
N GLU A 14 15.42 -9.76 14.14
CA GLU A 14 15.03 -10.16 12.79
C GLU A 14 14.80 -8.92 11.90
N HIS A 15 14.12 -7.90 12.43
CA HIS A 15 13.93 -6.65 11.69
C HIS A 15 15.26 -5.93 11.46
N ALA A 16 16.17 -5.93 12.42
CA ALA A 16 17.50 -5.37 12.23
C ALA A 16 18.26 -6.10 11.11
N GLU A 17 18.23 -7.43 11.09
CA GLU A 17 18.81 -8.24 10.01
C GLU A 17 18.22 -7.91 8.65
N HIS A 18 16.89 -7.80 8.55
CA HIS A 18 16.17 -7.41 7.35
C HIS A 18 16.56 -6.02 6.83
N MET A 19 16.77 -5.07 7.73
CA MET A 19 17.16 -3.71 7.37
C MET A 19 18.65 -3.59 6.98
N ILE A 20 19.51 -4.41 7.57
CA ILE A 20 20.96 -4.37 7.34
C ILE A 20 21.36 -5.15 6.10
N TRP A 21 20.85 -6.36 5.95
CA TRP A 21 21.23 -7.28 4.86
C TRP A 21 20.22 -7.26 3.71
N PRO A 22 20.66 -7.21 2.46
CA PRO A 22 22.05 -7.19 1.97
C PRO A 22 22.63 -5.77 1.77
N ARG A 23 21.97 -4.71 2.22
CA ARG A 23 22.42 -3.31 2.00
C ARG A 23 23.86 -3.07 2.44
N LEU A 24 24.28 -3.67 3.55
CA LEU A 24 25.66 -3.56 4.04
C LEU A 24 26.66 -4.21 3.07
N MET A 25 26.27 -5.25 2.33
CA MET A 25 27.12 -5.86 1.29
C MET A 25 27.38 -4.88 0.14
N ALA A 26 26.35 -4.09 -0.26
CA ALA A 26 26.52 -3.07 -1.29
C ALA A 26 27.48 -1.95 -0.83
N ILE A 27 27.41 -1.54 0.44
CA ILE A 27 28.34 -0.55 1.00
C ILE A 27 29.76 -1.13 1.02
N ALA A 28 29.92 -2.40 1.39
CA ALA A 28 31.23 -3.07 1.38
C ALA A 28 31.79 -3.15 -0.05
N GLU A 29 30.98 -3.56 -1.03
CA GLU A 29 31.39 -3.60 -2.45
C GLU A 29 31.88 -2.23 -2.93
N VAL A 30 31.13 -1.17 -2.61
CA VAL A 30 31.53 0.19 -2.98
C VAL A 30 32.86 0.62 -2.34
N GLY A 31 33.09 0.21 -1.10
CA GLY A 31 34.29 0.59 -0.33
C GLY A 31 35.56 -0.22 -0.66
N TRP A 32 35.41 -1.48 -1.10
CA TRP A 32 36.54 -2.40 -1.30
C TRP A 32 36.89 -2.61 -2.78
N SER A 33 35.93 -2.43 -3.70
CA SER A 33 36.15 -2.63 -5.11
C SER A 33 36.61 -1.36 -5.81
N LEU A 34 37.60 -1.49 -6.68
CA LEU A 34 38.06 -0.38 -7.52
C LEU A 34 36.92 0.05 -8.47
N PRO A 35 36.77 1.35 -8.75
CA PRO A 35 35.68 1.87 -9.58
C PRO A 35 35.54 1.15 -10.93
N GLU A 36 36.64 0.85 -11.57
CA GLU A 36 36.71 0.17 -12.89
C GLU A 36 36.36 -1.33 -12.84
N ARG A 37 36.27 -1.91 -11.64
CA ARG A 37 35.89 -3.33 -11.43
C ARG A 37 34.47 -3.50 -10.88
N LYS A 38 33.75 -2.41 -10.70
CA LYS A 38 32.36 -2.46 -10.21
C LYS A 38 31.44 -2.90 -11.34
N ASP A 39 30.85 -4.07 -11.15
CA ASP A 39 29.86 -4.65 -12.03
C ASP A 39 28.63 -5.01 -11.19
N TYR A 40 27.48 -4.41 -11.53
CA TYR A 40 26.26 -4.60 -10.77
C TYR A 40 25.72 -6.03 -10.90
N ASP A 41 25.76 -6.60 -12.09
CA ASP A 41 25.19 -7.93 -12.33
C ASP A 41 25.99 -9.03 -11.63
N ASP A 42 27.35 -8.94 -11.67
CA ASP A 42 28.21 -9.82 -10.90
C ASP A 42 27.98 -9.66 -9.39
N PHE A 43 27.95 -8.42 -8.90
CA PHE A 43 27.65 -8.14 -7.51
C PHE A 43 26.30 -8.69 -7.10
N HIS A 44 25.25 -8.46 -7.89
CA HIS A 44 23.88 -8.91 -7.60
C HIS A 44 23.79 -10.44 -7.51
N ALA A 45 24.44 -11.16 -8.45
CA ALA A 45 24.48 -12.62 -8.39
C ALA A 45 25.12 -13.12 -7.09
N ARG A 46 26.26 -12.56 -6.67
CA ARG A 46 26.93 -12.90 -5.40
C ARG A 46 26.08 -12.57 -4.18
N VAL A 47 25.29 -11.49 -4.23
CA VAL A 47 24.37 -11.10 -3.16
C VAL A 47 23.23 -12.11 -3.03
N LEU A 48 22.64 -12.57 -4.14
CA LEU A 48 21.58 -13.58 -4.10
C LEU A 48 22.05 -14.88 -3.45
N ASP A 49 23.25 -15.33 -3.78
CA ASP A 49 23.85 -16.52 -3.14
C ASP A 49 24.10 -16.30 -1.63
N ALA A 50 24.58 -15.11 -1.26
CA ALA A 50 24.82 -14.77 0.14
C ALA A 50 23.51 -14.68 0.95
N VAL A 51 22.45 -14.11 0.36
CA VAL A 51 21.12 -14.05 0.99
C VAL A 51 20.56 -15.47 1.20
N ALA A 52 20.63 -16.34 0.21
CA ALA A 52 20.21 -17.73 0.34
C ALA A 52 20.99 -18.46 1.46
N TRP A 53 22.31 -18.28 1.51
CA TRP A 53 23.17 -18.84 2.56
C TRP A 53 22.79 -18.33 3.97
N MET A 54 22.41 -17.07 4.11
CA MET A 54 21.94 -16.49 5.37
C MET A 54 20.61 -17.09 5.80
N GLN A 55 19.64 -17.17 4.86
CA GLN A 55 18.31 -17.76 5.12
C GLN A 55 18.40 -19.22 5.60
N GLU A 56 19.25 -20.04 4.96
CA GLU A 56 19.50 -21.42 5.39
C GLU A 56 20.01 -21.55 6.83
N ARG A 57 20.60 -20.48 7.38
CA ARG A 57 21.14 -20.43 8.75
C ARG A 57 20.24 -19.72 9.75
N GLY A 58 19.02 -19.41 9.34
CA GLY A 58 18.01 -18.81 10.19
C GLY A 58 18.18 -17.29 10.39
N TYR A 59 18.99 -16.62 9.56
CA TYR A 59 19.00 -15.16 9.47
C TYR A 59 17.84 -14.67 8.61
N HIS A 60 17.43 -13.44 8.80
CA HIS A 60 16.27 -12.83 8.14
C HIS A 60 16.67 -11.64 7.22
N PRO A 61 17.55 -11.85 6.20
CA PRO A 61 17.90 -10.80 5.26
C PRO A 61 16.69 -10.38 4.43
N PHE A 62 16.74 -9.18 3.86
CA PHE A 62 15.78 -8.78 2.83
C PHE A 62 15.90 -9.72 1.63
N ASP A 63 14.78 -10.30 1.23
CA ASP A 63 14.73 -11.26 0.12
C ASP A 63 14.74 -10.53 -1.23
N GLN A 64 15.94 -10.28 -1.74
CA GLN A 64 16.12 -9.61 -3.04
C GLN A 64 15.65 -10.44 -4.24
N LYS A 65 15.63 -11.76 -4.12
CA LYS A 65 15.17 -12.63 -5.23
C LYS A 65 13.67 -12.48 -5.48
N ASN A 66 12.93 -12.26 -4.38
CA ASN A 66 11.51 -12.02 -4.42
C ASN A 66 11.20 -10.53 -4.10
N ALA A 67 12.22 -9.66 -4.16
CA ALA A 67 12.01 -8.23 -4.05
C ALA A 67 11.05 -7.82 -5.17
N VAL A 68 9.97 -7.21 -4.74
CA VAL A 68 8.99 -6.67 -5.68
C VAL A 68 9.66 -5.48 -6.36
N GLY A 69 9.71 -5.54 -7.70
CA GLY A 69 10.12 -4.39 -8.50
C GLY A 69 9.12 -3.24 -8.37
N ASP A 70 9.30 -2.21 -9.16
CA ASP A 70 8.32 -1.13 -9.24
C ASP A 70 6.93 -1.72 -9.47
N ARG A 71 5.92 -1.15 -8.82
CA ARG A 71 4.53 -1.57 -9.00
C ARG A 71 4.08 -1.13 -10.40
N PRO A 72 3.80 -2.07 -11.33
CA PRO A 72 3.48 -1.70 -12.72
C PRO A 72 2.28 -0.74 -12.80
N GLU A 73 1.30 -0.92 -11.91
CA GLU A 73 0.09 -0.11 -11.83
C GLU A 73 0.37 1.34 -11.41
N SER A 74 1.52 1.63 -10.79
CA SER A 74 1.91 3.00 -10.43
C SER A 74 2.52 3.79 -11.59
N ILE A 75 2.87 3.12 -12.68
CA ILE A 75 3.57 3.72 -13.82
C ILE A 75 2.59 4.44 -14.74
N GLU A 76 1.45 3.81 -15.02
CA GLU A 76 0.47 4.34 -15.96
C GLU A 76 -0.76 4.90 -15.24
N PRO A 77 -1.21 6.12 -15.59
CA PRO A 77 -2.44 6.68 -15.05
C PRO A 77 -3.67 5.85 -15.43
N VAL A 78 -4.59 5.69 -14.48
CA VAL A 78 -5.89 5.06 -14.71
C VAL A 78 -6.91 6.12 -15.10
N LEU A 79 -7.56 5.95 -16.25
CA LEU A 79 -8.67 6.80 -16.68
C LEU A 79 -9.97 6.00 -16.59
N CYS A 80 -10.83 6.38 -15.66
CA CYS A 80 -12.09 5.69 -15.38
C CYS A 80 -13.18 6.69 -14.99
N LEU A 81 -14.40 6.22 -14.65
CA LEU A 81 -15.54 7.08 -14.33
C LEU A 81 -15.31 7.96 -13.09
N SER A 82 -14.48 7.52 -12.15
CA SER A 82 -14.10 8.28 -10.94
C SER A 82 -13.01 9.31 -11.16
N THR A 83 -12.27 9.25 -12.28
CA THR A 83 -11.13 10.17 -12.49
C THR A 83 -11.58 11.63 -12.49
N GLY A 84 -10.94 12.42 -11.60
CA GLY A 84 -11.21 13.85 -11.38
C GLY A 84 -12.55 14.14 -10.70
N LYS A 85 -13.22 13.12 -10.14
CA LYS A 85 -14.49 13.29 -9.44
C LYS A 85 -14.28 13.67 -7.98
N PRO A 86 -15.19 14.47 -7.40
CA PRO A 86 -15.09 14.88 -6.01
C PRO A 86 -15.31 13.70 -5.05
N VAL A 87 -14.54 13.69 -3.98
CA VAL A 87 -14.64 12.73 -2.87
C VAL A 87 -15.14 13.45 -1.62
N VAL A 88 -16.15 12.90 -0.98
CA VAL A 88 -16.64 13.34 0.33
C VAL A 88 -16.13 12.39 1.39
N TYR A 89 -15.29 12.90 2.28
CA TYR A 89 -14.71 12.13 3.39
C TYR A 89 -15.60 12.26 4.63
N HIS A 90 -16.31 11.19 4.99
CA HIS A 90 -17.03 11.11 6.26
C HIS A 90 -16.05 10.86 7.42
N THR A 91 -14.98 10.12 7.17
CA THR A 91 -13.82 10.01 8.06
C THR A 91 -12.64 10.71 7.41
N PRO A 92 -12.10 11.78 8.01
CA PRO A 92 -10.98 12.50 7.42
C PRO A 92 -9.70 11.66 7.43
N TYR A 93 -8.92 11.77 6.38
CA TYR A 93 -7.56 11.20 6.33
C TYR A 93 -6.60 11.97 7.24
N SER A 94 -5.48 11.36 7.59
CA SER A 94 -4.45 12.00 8.41
C SER A 94 -3.69 13.07 7.63
N PRO A 95 -3.48 14.28 8.19
CA PRO A 95 -2.62 15.29 7.55
C PRO A 95 -1.18 14.83 7.31
N LYS A 96 -0.72 13.81 8.03
CA LYS A 96 0.62 13.23 7.84
C LYS A 96 0.75 12.50 6.50
N TYR A 97 -0.33 11.89 6.02
CA TYR A 97 -0.39 11.17 4.76
C TYR A 97 -1.62 11.61 3.98
N ALA A 98 -1.58 12.84 3.54
CA ALA A 98 -2.68 13.47 2.80
C ALA A 98 -2.57 13.29 1.28
N ALA A 99 -1.46 12.72 0.81
CA ALA A 99 -1.11 12.71 -0.61
C ALA A 99 -1.22 14.13 -1.21
N VAL A 100 -1.95 14.33 -2.30
CA VAL A 100 -2.21 15.67 -2.88
C VAL A 100 -3.48 16.32 -2.33
N GLY A 101 -4.13 15.73 -1.32
CA GLY A 101 -5.33 16.27 -0.67
C GLY A 101 -6.61 15.58 -1.14
N ASP A 102 -7.74 16.30 -1.15
CA ASP A 102 -9.08 15.72 -1.33
C ASP A 102 -9.29 15.01 -2.70
N GLY A 103 -8.49 15.34 -3.70
CA GLY A 103 -8.57 14.73 -5.03
C GLY A 103 -7.72 13.46 -5.21
N SER A 104 -6.91 13.09 -4.22
CA SER A 104 -5.91 12.00 -4.38
C SER A 104 -6.50 10.65 -4.75
N LEU A 105 -7.68 10.32 -4.23
CA LEU A 105 -8.29 9.01 -4.50
C LEU A 105 -9.01 8.91 -5.85
N THR A 106 -8.94 9.96 -6.65
CA THR A 106 -9.57 10.05 -7.96
C THR A 106 -8.71 10.81 -8.97
N ASP A 107 -7.41 10.94 -8.73
CA ASP A 107 -6.48 11.64 -9.64
C ASP A 107 -5.95 10.73 -10.76
N GLY A 108 -6.27 9.45 -10.71
CA GLY A 108 -5.85 8.43 -11.65
C GLY A 108 -4.44 7.90 -11.38
N LEU A 109 -3.82 8.23 -10.25
CA LEU A 109 -2.45 7.84 -9.94
C LEU A 109 -2.41 6.84 -8.78
N ARG A 110 -2.01 5.62 -9.08
CA ARG A 110 -1.81 4.61 -8.04
C ARG A 110 -0.45 4.77 -7.35
N GLY A 111 -0.42 4.47 -6.07
CA GLY A 111 0.79 4.49 -5.25
C GLY A 111 1.75 3.35 -5.57
N ASP A 112 3.03 3.56 -5.32
CA ASP A 112 4.07 2.55 -5.41
C ASP A 112 4.36 1.94 -4.03
N TRP A 113 5.39 1.08 -3.92
CA TRP A 113 5.83 0.45 -2.66
C TRP A 113 6.25 1.44 -1.57
N ASN A 114 6.56 2.65 -1.94
CA ASN A 114 6.84 3.72 -1.00
C ASN A 114 5.55 4.42 -0.59
N TYR A 115 5.00 4.08 0.57
CA TYR A 115 3.82 4.74 1.11
C TYR A 115 3.98 6.27 1.36
N GLY A 116 5.20 6.78 1.24
CA GLY A 116 5.53 8.21 1.31
C GLY A 116 5.70 8.87 -0.06
N ASP A 117 5.32 8.22 -1.17
CA ASP A 117 5.46 8.72 -2.55
C ASP A 117 4.52 9.90 -2.89
N GLY A 118 3.60 10.24 -1.99
CA GLY A 118 2.62 11.31 -2.17
C GLY A 118 1.36 10.90 -2.91
N ARG A 119 1.12 9.60 -3.11
CA ARG A 119 -0.08 9.05 -3.75
C ARG A 119 -0.99 8.30 -2.79
N TRP A 120 -0.46 7.83 -1.67
CA TRP A 120 -1.20 7.13 -0.64
C TRP A 120 -1.83 8.08 0.35
N GLN A 121 -3.12 7.91 0.61
CA GLN A 121 -3.77 8.53 1.75
C GLN A 121 -3.84 7.55 2.93
N GLY A 122 -3.61 8.05 4.15
CA GLY A 122 -3.53 7.24 5.36
C GLY A 122 -4.53 7.63 6.44
N TRP A 123 -5.11 6.62 7.09
CA TRP A 123 -5.98 6.74 8.27
C TRP A 123 -5.36 6.01 9.44
N LEU A 124 -5.29 6.66 10.60
CA LEU A 124 -4.70 6.11 11.81
C LEU A 124 -5.81 5.74 12.80
N ASP A 125 -5.80 4.49 13.28
CA ASP A 125 -6.71 3.98 14.31
C ASP A 125 -8.22 4.19 14.01
N THR A 126 -8.60 4.27 12.75
CA THR A 126 -9.99 4.56 12.38
C THR A 126 -10.39 3.88 11.07
N ASP A 127 -11.68 3.68 10.90
CA ASP A 127 -12.27 3.20 9.66
C ASP A 127 -12.20 4.28 8.57
N ILE A 128 -12.18 3.86 7.32
CA ILE A 128 -12.40 4.73 6.16
C ILE A 128 -13.89 4.73 5.84
N ASP A 129 -14.48 5.90 5.64
CA ASP A 129 -15.83 6.08 5.13
C ASP A 129 -15.84 7.28 4.20
N LEU A 130 -16.07 7.03 2.91
CA LEU A 130 -16.05 8.07 1.89
C LEU A 130 -17.02 7.79 0.75
N VAL A 131 -17.35 8.84 0.01
CA VAL A 131 -18.25 8.80 -1.13
C VAL A 131 -17.63 9.51 -2.32
N VAL A 132 -17.56 8.85 -3.46
CA VAL A 132 -17.23 9.46 -4.76
C VAL A 132 -18.52 9.87 -5.44
N ASP A 133 -18.65 11.13 -5.87
CA ASP A 133 -19.77 11.63 -6.68
C ASP A 133 -19.40 11.62 -8.17
N LEU A 134 -19.92 10.70 -8.94
CA LEU A 134 -19.67 10.61 -10.39
C LEU A 134 -20.28 11.77 -11.18
N GLY A 135 -21.13 12.59 -10.52
CA GLY A 135 -21.79 13.74 -11.14
C GLY A 135 -23.15 13.41 -11.76
N GLU A 136 -23.30 12.24 -12.32
CA GLU A 136 -24.55 11.73 -12.92
C GLU A 136 -24.69 10.22 -12.64
N CYS A 137 -25.89 9.69 -12.88
CA CYS A 137 -26.13 8.25 -12.77
C CYS A 137 -25.44 7.53 -13.94
N CYS A 138 -24.45 6.70 -13.63
CA CYS A 138 -23.68 5.93 -14.58
C CYS A 138 -24.01 4.43 -14.48
N SER A 139 -23.83 3.70 -15.58
CA SER A 139 -23.70 2.24 -15.54
C SER A 139 -22.31 1.89 -14.98
N VAL A 140 -22.30 1.07 -13.95
CA VAL A 140 -21.06 0.68 -13.24
C VAL A 140 -20.90 -0.82 -13.34
N LYS A 141 -19.74 -1.28 -13.77
CA LYS A 141 -19.39 -2.69 -13.94
C LYS A 141 -18.30 -3.18 -13.01
N HIS A 142 -17.44 -2.26 -12.60
CA HIS A 142 -16.33 -2.57 -11.70
C HIS A 142 -16.09 -1.41 -10.73
N ILE A 143 -15.86 -1.73 -9.46
CA ILE A 143 -15.42 -0.79 -8.43
C ILE A 143 -14.28 -1.46 -7.67
N ALA A 144 -13.16 -0.78 -7.52
CA ALA A 144 -12.01 -1.29 -6.80
C ALA A 144 -11.25 -0.19 -6.08
N ALA A 145 -10.57 -0.57 -5.00
CA ALA A 145 -9.55 0.24 -4.34
C ALA A 145 -8.42 -0.69 -3.87
N ASP A 146 -7.18 -0.21 -3.99
CA ASP A 146 -6.03 -0.95 -3.53
C ASP A 146 -5.65 -0.52 -2.12
N PHE A 147 -5.25 -1.51 -1.32
CA PHE A 147 -4.75 -1.33 0.03
C PHE A 147 -3.37 -1.96 0.16
N MET A 148 -2.56 -1.37 1.01
CA MET A 148 -1.20 -1.78 1.26
C MET A 148 -1.06 -2.37 2.66
N GLN A 149 -0.23 -3.42 2.80
CA GLN A 149 0.31 -3.85 4.09
C GLN A 149 1.82 -3.63 4.10
N GLY A 150 2.29 -2.94 5.14
CA GLY A 150 3.71 -2.76 5.46
C GLY A 150 3.91 -3.06 6.94
N PHE A 151 4.16 -4.32 7.29
CA PHE A 151 4.19 -4.83 8.66
C PHE A 151 5.07 -3.98 9.60
N TYR A 152 6.26 -3.60 9.14
CA TYR A 152 7.23 -2.85 9.94
C TYR A 152 6.98 -1.34 9.99
N ALA A 153 6.00 -0.86 9.23
CA ALA A 153 5.57 0.54 9.22
C ALA A 153 4.21 0.73 9.91
N ASP A 154 3.69 -0.33 10.59
CA ASP A 154 2.36 -0.36 11.19
C ASP A 154 1.22 -0.06 10.19
N ILE A 155 1.42 -0.44 8.91
CA ILE A 155 0.43 -0.32 7.85
C ILE A 155 -0.24 -1.68 7.67
N TRP A 156 -1.56 -1.71 7.75
CA TRP A 156 -2.33 -2.93 7.79
C TRP A 156 -3.44 -2.95 6.75
N MET A 157 -3.74 -4.14 6.23
CA MET A 157 -4.96 -4.33 5.45
C MET A 157 -6.19 -4.00 6.29
N PRO A 158 -7.23 -3.39 5.71
CA PRO A 158 -8.53 -3.30 6.38
C PRO A 158 -9.06 -4.71 6.66
N ARG A 159 -9.83 -4.89 7.73
CA ARG A 159 -10.47 -6.17 8.05
C ARG A 159 -11.45 -6.60 6.95
N ALA A 160 -12.19 -5.65 6.42
CA ALA A 160 -13.11 -5.83 5.30
C ALA A 160 -13.35 -4.48 4.61
N VAL A 161 -13.81 -4.52 3.37
CA VAL A 161 -14.25 -3.35 2.61
C VAL A 161 -15.69 -3.57 2.12
N GLU A 162 -16.56 -2.61 2.46
CA GLU A 162 -17.94 -2.53 1.94
C GLU A 162 -18.00 -1.56 0.78
N ILE A 163 -18.62 -2.00 -0.32
CA ILE A 163 -18.85 -1.22 -1.53
C ILE A 163 -20.33 -1.10 -1.76
N SER A 164 -20.85 0.12 -1.90
CA SER A 164 -22.25 0.38 -2.14
C SER A 164 -22.49 1.55 -3.09
N VAL A 165 -23.65 1.57 -3.73
CA VAL A 165 -24.04 2.59 -4.69
C VAL A 165 -25.36 3.26 -4.31
N SER A 166 -25.51 4.51 -4.73
CA SER A 166 -26.74 5.29 -4.53
C SER A 166 -26.97 6.27 -5.67
N ASN A 167 -28.23 6.65 -5.89
CA ASN A 167 -28.60 7.73 -6.82
C ASN A 167 -28.93 9.05 -6.12
N ASP A 168 -29.21 9.02 -4.83
CA ASP A 168 -29.68 10.18 -4.06
C ASP A 168 -28.76 10.54 -2.87
N ASN A 169 -27.64 9.83 -2.71
CA ASN A 169 -26.70 9.97 -1.59
C ASN A 169 -27.36 9.74 -0.20
N LYS A 170 -28.45 9.01 -0.14
CA LYS A 170 -29.18 8.70 1.09
C LYS A 170 -29.44 7.21 1.26
N ALA A 171 -30.09 6.61 0.26
CA ALA A 171 -30.33 5.18 0.24
C ALA A 171 -29.26 4.48 -0.58
N TYR A 172 -28.48 3.62 0.07
CA TYR A 172 -27.40 2.87 -0.55
C TYR A 172 -27.77 1.41 -0.72
N THR A 173 -27.49 0.87 -1.91
CA THR A 173 -27.55 -0.56 -2.19
C THR A 173 -26.17 -1.14 -2.03
N MET A 174 -26.01 -2.11 -1.13
CA MET A 174 -24.78 -2.86 -0.93
C MET A 174 -24.52 -3.74 -2.16
N LEU A 175 -23.33 -3.63 -2.74
CA LEU A 175 -22.87 -4.46 -3.85
C LEU A 175 -21.98 -5.60 -3.36
N ALA A 176 -21.06 -5.32 -2.46
CA ALA A 176 -20.14 -6.32 -1.89
C ALA A 176 -19.66 -5.95 -0.50
N THR A 177 -19.35 -6.97 0.27
CA THR A 177 -18.45 -6.92 1.42
C THR A 177 -17.30 -7.87 1.11
N VAL A 178 -16.09 -7.33 0.99
CA VAL A 178 -14.88 -8.09 0.65
C VAL A 178 -14.04 -8.21 1.93
N GLU A 179 -13.88 -9.43 2.41
CA GLU A 179 -13.08 -9.72 3.60
C GLU A 179 -11.59 -9.78 3.24
N ASN A 180 -10.74 -9.38 4.18
CA ASN A 180 -9.30 -9.50 4.03
C ASN A 180 -8.85 -10.96 4.13
N ASP A 181 -7.98 -11.38 3.20
CA ASP A 181 -7.36 -12.69 3.15
C ASP A 181 -5.89 -12.71 3.58
N VAL A 182 -5.31 -11.53 3.86
CA VAL A 182 -3.91 -11.43 4.29
C VAL A 182 -3.83 -11.72 5.80
N PRO A 183 -3.03 -12.73 6.22
CA PRO A 183 -2.82 -13.01 7.63
C PRO A 183 -2.24 -11.81 8.37
N PHE A 184 -2.67 -11.61 9.62
CA PHE A 184 -2.19 -10.52 10.47
C PHE A 184 -0.67 -10.57 10.72
N ASP A 185 -0.09 -11.76 10.78
CA ASP A 185 1.34 -11.98 10.97
C ASP A 185 2.15 -12.04 9.66
N PHE A 186 1.54 -11.71 8.52
CA PHE A 186 2.24 -11.63 7.23
C PHE A 186 3.19 -10.44 7.22
N ARG A 187 4.50 -10.70 7.21
CA ARG A 187 5.55 -9.71 7.45
C ARG A 187 6.14 -9.06 6.21
N GLN A 188 5.72 -9.51 5.02
CA GLN A 188 6.17 -8.90 3.77
C GLN A 188 5.23 -7.78 3.36
N ASP A 189 5.77 -6.77 2.69
CA ASP A 189 4.94 -5.76 2.07
C ASP A 189 4.10 -6.39 0.97
N CYS A 190 2.84 -6.05 0.92
CA CYS A 190 1.94 -6.54 -0.12
C CYS A 190 0.81 -5.56 -0.40
N TYR A 191 0.22 -5.70 -1.58
CA TYR A 191 -1.02 -5.03 -1.98
C TYR A 191 -2.16 -6.02 -2.12
N ARG A 192 -3.37 -5.53 -1.88
CA ARG A 192 -4.60 -6.24 -2.20
C ARG A 192 -5.61 -5.26 -2.78
N THR A 193 -6.22 -5.70 -3.86
CA THR A 193 -7.36 -5.02 -4.45
C THR A 193 -8.63 -5.53 -3.80
N PHE A 194 -9.40 -4.64 -3.20
CA PHE A 194 -10.74 -4.92 -2.69
C PHE A 194 -11.72 -4.36 -3.71
N GLY A 195 -12.50 -5.22 -4.34
CA GLY A 195 -13.32 -4.79 -5.46
C GLY A 195 -14.59 -5.61 -5.65
N TRP A 196 -15.47 -5.08 -6.49
CA TRP A 196 -16.69 -5.69 -6.95
C TRP A 196 -16.76 -5.62 -8.50
N THR A 197 -17.26 -6.69 -9.10
CA THR A 197 -17.53 -6.76 -10.52
C THR A 197 -18.95 -7.29 -10.74
N GLY A 198 -19.71 -6.63 -11.59
CA GLY A 198 -21.11 -6.97 -11.88
C GLY A 198 -21.77 -5.94 -12.76
N GLU A 199 -23.08 -5.79 -12.64
CA GLU A 199 -23.85 -4.74 -13.31
C GLU A 199 -24.65 -3.97 -12.29
N SER A 200 -24.47 -2.65 -12.23
CA SER A 200 -25.22 -1.75 -11.37
C SER A 200 -25.38 -0.38 -12.01
N GLN A 201 -26.16 0.48 -11.38
CA GLN A 201 -26.31 1.88 -11.76
C GLN A 201 -26.25 2.74 -10.50
N GLY A 202 -25.52 3.84 -10.57
CA GLY A 202 -25.41 4.76 -9.46
C GLY A 202 -24.64 6.03 -9.82
N ARG A 203 -24.93 7.09 -9.08
CA ARG A 203 -24.17 8.33 -9.11
C ARG A 203 -23.13 8.38 -8.00
N TYR A 204 -23.50 7.88 -6.82
CA TYR A 204 -22.67 7.95 -5.63
C TYR A 204 -22.12 6.57 -5.30
N ILE A 205 -20.81 6.47 -5.21
CA ILE A 205 -20.10 5.24 -4.84
C ILE A 205 -19.58 5.44 -3.43
N ARG A 206 -20.07 4.64 -2.47
CA ARG A 206 -19.56 4.66 -1.09
C ARG A 206 -18.63 3.48 -0.85
N LEU A 207 -17.48 3.78 -0.29
CA LEU A 207 -16.51 2.81 0.15
C LEU A 207 -16.31 2.97 1.67
N LYS A 208 -16.41 1.85 2.38
CA LYS A 208 -16.05 1.76 3.79
C LYS A 208 -15.01 0.68 3.97
N ALA A 209 -13.86 1.02 4.55
CA ALA A 209 -12.85 0.06 4.91
C ALA A 209 -12.71 0.02 6.44
N PHE A 210 -12.89 -1.15 7.01
CA PHE A 210 -12.90 -1.33 8.46
C PHE A 210 -11.50 -1.57 8.99
N HIS A 211 -11.11 -0.79 9.98
CA HIS A 211 -9.86 -0.97 10.70
C HIS A 211 -9.79 -2.37 11.34
N ASN A 212 -8.62 -2.98 11.31
CA ASN A 212 -8.43 -4.34 11.83
C ASN A 212 -8.32 -4.42 13.36
N GLY A 213 -8.34 -3.28 14.07
CA GLY A 213 -8.27 -3.20 15.53
C GLY A 213 -6.85 -3.17 16.10
N HIS A 214 -5.80 -3.12 15.26
CA HIS A 214 -4.42 -2.98 15.75
C HIS A 214 -4.18 -1.54 16.26
N PRO A 215 -3.90 -1.31 17.56
CA PRO A 215 -3.67 0.02 18.10
C PRO A 215 -2.44 0.68 17.46
N GLY A 216 -2.56 1.93 16.99
CA GLY A 216 -1.52 2.63 16.26
C GLY A 216 -1.40 2.21 14.79
N GLY A 217 -2.32 1.36 14.31
CA GLY A 217 -2.31 0.85 12.96
C GLY A 217 -2.83 1.85 11.94
N TRP A 218 -2.19 1.87 10.79
CA TRP A 218 -2.58 2.65 9.63
C TRP A 218 -3.35 1.80 8.63
N ILE A 219 -4.34 2.41 7.96
CA ILE A 219 -4.88 1.92 6.69
C ILE A 219 -4.48 2.90 5.61
N PHE A 220 -3.95 2.38 4.50
CA PHE A 220 -3.57 3.17 3.32
C PHE A 220 -4.34 2.71 2.10
N THR A 221 -4.88 3.67 1.34
CA THR A 221 -5.42 3.44 0.00
C THR A 221 -4.96 4.54 -0.95
N ASP A 222 -4.90 4.26 -2.24
CA ASP A 222 -4.32 5.16 -3.24
C ASP A 222 -5.37 5.70 -4.22
N GLU A 223 -6.12 4.85 -4.90
CA GLU A 223 -7.05 5.23 -5.96
C GLU A 223 -8.34 4.42 -5.86
N ILE A 224 -9.48 5.08 -6.14
CA ILE A 224 -10.77 4.42 -6.26
C ILE A 224 -11.16 4.37 -7.73
N ILE A 225 -11.17 3.17 -8.26
CA ILE A 225 -11.44 2.89 -9.67
C ILE A 225 -12.92 2.55 -9.82
N VAL A 226 -13.60 3.21 -10.76
CA VAL A 226 -14.99 2.93 -11.12
C VAL A 226 -15.08 2.82 -12.64
N GLU A 227 -15.56 1.66 -13.14
CA GLU A 227 -15.71 1.36 -14.57
C GLU A 227 -17.14 0.91 -14.93
#